data_728741ee091b592b43bff009649cc122
#
_entry.id   728741ee091b592b43bff009649cc122
#
_cell.length_a   1.000
_cell.length_b   1.000
_cell.length_c   1.000
_cell.angle_alpha   90.00
_cell.angle_beta   90.00
_cell.angle_gamma   90.00
#
_symmetry.space_group_name_H-M   'P 1'
#
loop_
_entity.id
_entity.type
_entity.pdbx_description
1 polymer ?
#
loop_
_entity_poly.entity_id
_entity_poly.type
_entity_poly.pdbx_seq_one_letter_code
_entity_poly.pdbx_strand_id
1 'polypeptide(L)'
;NYVSLAGAKRRNGIWEVSAKDEIDGCRISIRCKALVNAAGAYVDKVNELIGQRTDHHHVYSKGVHLIVDKLVDSSRILAFFASDGRLFFVIPMGAKTCIGTTDTRVETPQTEITQEDRQFVLDNINTVMDLPEPLTVADIIAERCGVRPLVVEGDEGEGDWLALSRKHAIDVNAADCCLSVFGGKLTDCLHVGAEVAAALERCGIDFPFAQQRWYGEPPDAVRDEFFHQAELMQLDAMTDELASEPLSQRLWRRYGLNAIELLDQIRRDPRQGDILIQNSEYVRCELHYVAEKEMVTKLEDFLRRRSKISQVVRREIIENSPGLSEACQILFGDMAEEKLHEWVSAV
;
A
#
# COMPACT_ATOMS: atom_id res chain seq x y z
N ASN A 1 1.55 -12.33 5.24
CA ASN A 1 2.18 -12.07 3.95
C ASN A 1 2.81 -13.35 3.42
N TYR A 2 3.09 -13.42 2.10
CA TYR A 2 3.74 -14.54 1.44
C TYR A 2 3.07 -15.91 1.65
N VAL A 3 1.76 -15.92 1.90
CA VAL A 3 0.96 -17.15 1.95
C VAL A 3 -0.13 -17.07 0.89
N SER A 4 -0.13 -17.99 -0.05
CA SER A 4 -1.12 -18.08 -1.11
C SER A 4 -2.17 -19.15 -0.83
N LEU A 5 -3.42 -18.88 -1.21
CA LEU A 5 -4.50 -19.85 -1.14
C LEU A 5 -4.33 -20.88 -2.27
N ALA A 6 -4.26 -22.16 -1.92
CA ALA A 6 -4.23 -23.26 -2.87
C ALA A 6 -5.61 -23.89 -3.09
N GLY A 7 -6.55 -23.70 -2.16
CA GLY A 7 -7.94 -24.14 -2.26
C GLY A 7 -8.59 -24.24 -0.89
N ALA A 8 -9.92 -24.34 -0.88
CA ALA A 8 -10.68 -24.59 0.34
C ALA A 8 -11.90 -25.46 0.04
N LYS A 9 -12.28 -26.29 1.01
CA LYS A 9 -13.50 -27.12 0.94
C LYS A 9 -14.20 -27.13 2.27
N ARG A 10 -15.54 -27.07 2.25
CA ARG A 10 -16.32 -27.20 3.46
C ARG A 10 -16.70 -28.66 3.71
N ARG A 11 -16.44 -29.16 4.92
CA ARG A 11 -16.80 -30.50 5.35
C ARG A 11 -17.31 -30.48 6.79
N ASN A 12 -18.46 -31.07 7.04
CA ASN A 12 -19.06 -31.16 8.38
C ASN A 12 -19.15 -29.79 9.10
N GLY A 13 -19.50 -28.72 8.36
CA GLY A 13 -19.64 -27.38 8.93
C GLY A 13 -18.34 -26.61 9.14
N ILE A 14 -17.19 -27.17 8.76
CA ILE A 14 -15.84 -26.57 8.92
C ILE A 14 -15.19 -26.40 7.55
N TRP A 15 -14.57 -25.27 7.31
CA TRP A 15 -13.71 -25.05 6.16
C TRP A 15 -12.34 -25.67 6.41
N GLU A 16 -11.89 -26.46 5.45
CA GLU A 16 -10.52 -26.98 5.35
C GLU A 16 -9.81 -26.22 4.24
N VAL A 17 -8.92 -25.33 4.64
CA VAL A 17 -8.18 -24.45 3.74
C VAL A 17 -6.78 -24.97 3.56
N SER A 18 -6.36 -25.12 2.31
CA SER A 18 -4.98 -25.42 1.93
C SER A 18 -4.32 -24.15 1.41
N ALA A 19 -3.20 -23.81 1.98
CA ALA A 19 -2.38 -22.68 1.59
C ALA A 19 -0.92 -23.09 1.38
N LYS A 20 -0.14 -22.25 0.74
CA LYS A 20 1.28 -22.45 0.50
C LYS A 20 2.04 -21.24 1.01
N ASP A 21 3.07 -21.46 1.79
CA ASP A 21 4.09 -20.46 2.08
C ASP A 21 4.95 -20.23 0.83
N GLU A 22 5.01 -19.01 0.34
CA GLU A 22 5.76 -18.65 -0.88
C GLU A 22 7.24 -18.35 -0.59
N ILE A 23 7.66 -18.40 0.68
CA ILE A 23 9.07 -18.23 1.06
C ILE A 23 9.78 -19.58 1.02
N ASP A 24 9.25 -20.59 1.70
CA ASP A 24 9.87 -21.91 1.84
C ASP A 24 9.16 -23.02 1.04
N GLY A 25 8.01 -22.71 0.45
CA GLY A 25 7.20 -23.67 -0.32
C GLY A 25 6.37 -24.63 0.52
N CYS A 26 6.39 -24.51 1.85
CA CYS A 26 5.67 -25.39 2.75
C CYS A 26 4.15 -25.29 2.59
N ARG A 27 3.45 -26.42 2.75
CA ARG A 27 2.00 -26.45 2.77
C ARG A 27 1.46 -26.13 4.16
N ILE A 28 0.47 -25.25 4.22
CA ILE A 28 -0.24 -24.84 5.42
C ILE A 28 -1.66 -25.36 5.33
N SER A 29 -2.14 -26.03 6.38
CA SER A 29 -3.53 -26.46 6.52
C SER A 29 -4.21 -25.68 7.63
N ILE A 30 -5.36 -25.06 7.32
CA ILE A 30 -6.12 -24.23 8.27
C ILE A 30 -7.54 -24.80 8.34
N ARG A 31 -8.08 -24.90 9.57
CA ARG A 31 -9.49 -25.25 9.80
C ARG A 31 -10.20 -24.05 10.43
N CYS A 32 -11.31 -23.61 9.83
CA CYS A 32 -12.06 -22.46 10.30
C CYS A 32 -13.57 -22.62 10.14
N LYS A 33 -14.35 -21.88 10.93
CA LYS A 33 -15.80 -21.90 10.92
C LYS A 33 -16.38 -21.07 9.77
N ALA A 34 -15.70 -20.01 9.39
CA ALA A 34 -16.12 -19.08 8.37
C ALA A 34 -14.95 -18.76 7.43
N LEU A 35 -15.24 -18.40 6.18
CA LEU A 35 -14.29 -17.94 5.19
C LEU A 35 -14.73 -16.57 4.67
N VAL A 36 -13.82 -15.60 4.72
CA VAL A 36 -14.02 -14.28 4.13
C VAL A 36 -13.05 -14.07 2.99
N ASN A 37 -13.58 -13.99 1.77
CA ASN A 37 -12.82 -13.65 0.59
C ASN A 37 -12.80 -12.12 0.41
N ALA A 38 -11.73 -11.49 0.86
CA ALA A 38 -11.46 -10.06 0.71
C ALA A 38 -10.21 -9.83 -0.18
N ALA A 39 -10.06 -10.62 -1.23
CA ALA A 39 -8.87 -10.65 -2.08
C ALA A 39 -8.80 -9.48 -3.09
N GLY A 40 -9.64 -8.46 -2.95
CA GLY A 40 -9.66 -7.29 -3.82
C GLY A 40 -9.89 -7.66 -5.28
N ALA A 41 -9.00 -7.27 -6.18
CA ALA A 41 -9.12 -7.59 -7.61
C ALA A 41 -9.08 -9.10 -7.94
N TYR A 42 -8.76 -9.96 -6.97
CA TYR A 42 -8.69 -11.40 -7.15
C TYR A 42 -9.87 -12.17 -6.53
N VAL A 43 -10.92 -11.48 -6.07
CA VAL A 43 -12.09 -12.11 -5.42
C VAL A 43 -12.74 -13.14 -6.32
N ASP A 44 -12.96 -12.81 -7.61
CA ASP A 44 -13.58 -13.74 -8.57
C ASP A 44 -12.75 -15.03 -8.72
N LYS A 45 -11.44 -14.90 -8.89
CA LYS A 45 -10.53 -16.03 -8.99
C LYS A 45 -10.51 -16.90 -7.73
N VAL A 46 -10.59 -16.27 -6.55
CA VAL A 46 -10.69 -17.02 -5.29
C VAL A 46 -12.04 -17.73 -5.19
N ASN A 47 -13.14 -17.08 -5.56
CA ASN A 47 -14.47 -17.73 -5.57
C ASN A 47 -14.52 -18.94 -6.50
N GLU A 48 -13.94 -18.83 -7.71
CA GLU A 48 -13.79 -19.95 -8.62
C GLU A 48 -12.98 -21.09 -7.98
N LEU A 49 -11.83 -20.77 -7.36
CA LEU A 49 -10.94 -21.76 -6.73
C LEU A 49 -11.60 -22.53 -5.58
N ILE A 50 -12.48 -21.89 -4.82
CA ILE A 50 -13.19 -22.51 -3.68
C ILE A 50 -14.62 -22.96 -4.03
N GLY A 51 -15.04 -22.81 -5.29
CA GLY A 51 -16.34 -23.26 -5.80
C GLY A 51 -17.54 -22.45 -5.27
N GLN A 52 -17.34 -21.16 -4.92
CA GLN A 52 -18.41 -20.26 -4.50
C GLN A 52 -19.05 -19.59 -5.72
N ARG A 53 -20.38 -19.50 -5.70
CA ARG A 53 -21.17 -18.69 -6.65
C ARG A 53 -21.58 -17.40 -5.97
N THR A 54 -21.47 -16.30 -6.70
CA THR A 54 -21.77 -14.94 -6.23
C THR A 54 -22.65 -14.23 -7.24
N ASP A 55 -23.43 -13.25 -6.78
CA ASP A 55 -24.28 -12.42 -7.62
C ASP A 55 -23.48 -11.28 -8.27
N HIS A 56 -22.34 -10.91 -7.66
CA HIS A 56 -21.46 -9.87 -8.14
C HIS A 56 -20.16 -10.45 -8.75
N HIS A 57 -19.56 -9.69 -9.67
CA HIS A 57 -18.26 -9.94 -10.24
C HIS A 57 -17.53 -8.62 -10.55
N HIS A 58 -16.28 -8.68 -11.00
CA HIS A 58 -15.49 -7.49 -11.31
C HIS A 58 -15.29 -7.26 -12.81
N VAL A 59 -15.35 -5.97 -13.18
CA VAL A 59 -14.73 -5.42 -14.38
C VAL A 59 -13.52 -4.61 -13.95
N TYR A 60 -12.43 -4.68 -14.70
CA TYR A 60 -11.15 -4.11 -14.29
C TYR A 60 -10.81 -2.84 -15.07
N SER A 61 -10.35 -1.82 -14.32
CA SER A 61 -9.83 -0.58 -14.87
C SER A 61 -8.40 -0.34 -14.40
N LYS A 62 -7.46 -0.27 -15.35
CA LYS A 62 -6.06 0.09 -15.10
C LYS A 62 -5.91 1.59 -14.90
N GLY A 63 -5.21 1.99 -13.84
CA GLY A 63 -4.81 3.36 -13.57
C GLY A 63 -3.31 3.49 -13.42
N VAL A 64 -2.70 4.41 -14.16
CA VAL A 64 -1.26 4.67 -14.14
C VAL A 64 -1.00 6.08 -13.63
N HIS A 65 -0.01 6.20 -12.75
CA HIS A 65 0.54 7.48 -12.30
C HIS A 65 2.05 7.49 -12.53
N LEU A 66 2.58 8.65 -12.86
CA LEU A 66 4.00 8.90 -12.95
C LEU A 66 4.45 9.76 -11.77
N ILE A 67 5.63 9.52 -11.26
CA ILE A 67 6.27 10.34 -10.24
C ILE A 67 7.43 11.07 -10.88
N VAL A 68 7.42 12.38 -10.72
CA VAL A 68 8.42 13.30 -11.28
C VAL A 68 8.95 14.23 -10.19
N ASP A 69 9.93 15.06 -10.49
CA ASP A 69 10.38 16.10 -9.59
C ASP A 69 9.27 17.08 -9.23
N LYS A 70 9.47 17.82 -8.14
CA LYS A 70 8.48 18.73 -7.59
C LYS A 70 8.07 19.78 -8.62
N LEU A 71 6.80 19.83 -8.98
CA LEU A 71 6.26 20.77 -9.97
C LEU A 71 5.69 22.05 -9.34
N VAL A 72 5.24 21.99 -8.09
CA VAL A 72 4.59 23.12 -7.42
C VAL A 72 5.04 23.21 -5.95
N ASP A 73 5.20 24.44 -5.43
CA ASP A 73 5.54 24.72 -4.03
C ASP A 73 4.31 24.76 -3.11
N SER A 74 3.30 23.99 -3.43
CA SER A 74 2.06 23.93 -2.68
C SER A 74 1.80 22.51 -2.17
N SER A 75 1.22 22.40 -0.98
CA SER A 75 0.68 21.14 -0.45
C SER A 75 -0.70 20.79 -1.01
N ARG A 76 -1.29 21.66 -1.85
CA ARG A 76 -2.61 21.44 -2.43
C ARG A 76 -2.56 20.44 -3.58
N ILE A 77 -3.54 19.56 -3.63
CA ILE A 77 -3.79 18.72 -4.79
C ILE A 77 -4.47 19.58 -5.85
N LEU A 78 -3.89 19.61 -7.06
CA LEU A 78 -4.53 20.24 -8.22
C LEU A 78 -5.31 19.17 -8.99
N ALA A 79 -6.49 19.54 -9.48
CA ALA A 79 -7.33 18.66 -10.29
C ALA A 79 -7.68 19.37 -11.59
N PHE A 80 -7.50 18.68 -12.71
CA PHE A 80 -7.79 19.15 -14.06
C PHE A 80 -8.69 18.13 -14.78
N PHE A 81 -9.24 18.52 -15.90
CA PHE A 81 -9.84 17.59 -16.84
C PHE A 81 -8.80 17.22 -17.90
N ALA A 82 -8.56 15.93 -18.05
CA ALA A 82 -7.73 15.40 -19.12
C ALA A 82 -8.39 15.58 -20.49
N SER A 83 -7.65 15.32 -21.57
CA SER A 83 -8.11 15.47 -22.97
C SER A 83 -9.36 14.63 -23.29
N ASP A 84 -9.61 13.56 -22.55
CA ASP A 84 -10.77 12.67 -22.67
C ASP A 84 -11.88 12.98 -21.65
N GLY A 85 -11.76 14.09 -20.90
CA GLY A 85 -12.78 14.57 -19.95
C GLY A 85 -12.72 13.93 -18.54
N ARG A 86 -11.81 12.98 -18.29
CA ARG A 86 -11.62 12.42 -16.95
C ARG A 86 -10.87 13.37 -16.03
N LEU A 87 -11.00 13.17 -14.71
CA LEU A 87 -10.20 13.90 -13.73
C LEU A 87 -8.73 13.46 -13.78
N PHE A 88 -7.85 14.44 -13.85
CA PHE A 88 -6.40 14.31 -13.83
C PHE A 88 -5.84 15.08 -12.64
N PHE A 89 -4.93 14.47 -11.88
CA PHE A 89 -4.46 15.01 -10.62
C PHE A 89 -2.96 15.28 -10.65
N VAL A 90 -2.57 16.38 -9.97
CA VAL A 90 -1.19 16.71 -9.62
C VAL A 90 -1.12 16.71 -8.10
N ILE A 91 -0.48 15.67 -7.55
CA ILE A 91 -0.49 15.36 -6.10
C ILE A 91 0.90 15.56 -5.53
N PRO A 92 1.10 16.50 -4.59
CA PRO A 92 2.37 16.64 -3.90
C PRO A 92 2.74 15.37 -3.11
N MET A 93 4.00 14.92 -3.24
CA MET A 93 4.57 13.78 -2.54
C MET A 93 5.91 14.14 -1.91
N GLY A 94 5.92 15.03 -0.93
CA GLY A 94 7.15 15.55 -0.34
C GLY A 94 7.94 16.37 -1.38
N ALA A 95 9.18 15.96 -1.64
CA ALA A 95 10.06 16.57 -2.66
C ALA A 95 9.73 16.17 -4.11
N LYS A 96 8.66 15.40 -4.32
CA LYS A 96 8.24 14.90 -5.63
C LYS A 96 6.78 15.21 -5.91
N THR A 97 6.35 14.96 -7.12
CA THR A 97 4.96 15.10 -7.56
C THR A 97 4.49 13.82 -8.24
N CYS A 98 3.31 13.34 -7.84
CA CYS A 98 2.62 12.23 -8.49
C CYS A 98 1.57 12.81 -9.45
N ILE A 99 1.65 12.48 -10.72
CA ILE A 99 0.75 12.95 -11.79
C ILE A 99 -0.03 11.79 -12.39
N GLY A 100 -1.28 12.02 -12.78
CA GLY A 100 -2.18 11.03 -13.38
C GLY A 100 -3.62 11.27 -12.98
N THR A 101 -4.50 10.43 -13.45
CA THR A 101 -4.37 8.99 -13.75
C THR A 101 -4.87 8.65 -15.16
N THR A 102 -4.47 7.47 -15.65
CA THR A 102 -5.19 6.82 -16.75
C THR A 102 -6.41 6.07 -16.23
N ASP A 103 -7.29 5.64 -17.09
CA ASP A 103 -8.46 4.80 -16.77
C ASP A 103 -8.76 3.92 -17.99
N THR A 104 -8.09 2.78 -18.09
CA THR A 104 -8.11 1.89 -19.26
C THR A 104 -8.71 0.56 -18.88
N ARG A 105 -9.74 0.08 -19.58
CA ARG A 105 -10.32 -1.26 -19.37
C ARG A 105 -9.28 -2.32 -19.64
N VAL A 106 -9.18 -3.32 -18.76
CA VAL A 106 -8.31 -4.48 -18.89
C VAL A 106 -9.07 -5.75 -18.53
N GLU A 107 -8.64 -6.88 -19.09
CA GLU A 107 -9.33 -8.17 -18.91
C GLU A 107 -8.92 -8.88 -17.61
N THR A 108 -7.76 -8.57 -17.06
CA THR A 108 -7.23 -9.24 -15.88
C THR A 108 -6.62 -8.22 -14.90
N PRO A 109 -6.54 -8.56 -13.61
CA PRO A 109 -5.88 -7.70 -12.63
C PRO A 109 -4.35 -7.65 -12.78
N GLN A 110 -3.73 -8.55 -13.56
CA GLN A 110 -2.32 -8.47 -13.93
C GLN A 110 -2.18 -7.60 -15.18
N THR A 111 -1.50 -6.46 -15.05
CA THR A 111 -1.30 -5.54 -16.16
C THR A 111 0.01 -4.77 -16.00
N GLU A 112 0.51 -4.24 -17.09
CA GLU A 112 1.75 -3.48 -17.16
C GLU A 112 1.50 -2.06 -17.66
N ILE A 113 2.45 -1.17 -17.41
CA ILE A 113 2.44 0.20 -17.93
C ILE A 113 2.95 0.19 -19.36
N THR A 114 2.16 0.69 -20.27
CA THR A 114 2.52 0.79 -21.69
C THR A 114 3.14 2.16 -22.02
N GLN A 115 3.70 2.27 -23.23
CA GLN A 115 4.21 3.55 -23.73
C GLN A 115 3.07 4.57 -23.90
N GLU A 116 1.89 4.09 -24.31
CA GLU A 116 0.69 4.92 -24.48
C GLU A 116 0.21 5.48 -23.14
N ASP A 117 0.29 4.71 -22.05
CA ASP A 117 -0.04 5.20 -20.70
C ASP A 117 0.88 6.35 -20.30
N ARG A 118 2.20 6.20 -20.51
CA ARG A 118 3.19 7.25 -20.21
C ARG A 118 2.93 8.50 -21.03
N GLN A 119 2.73 8.33 -22.34
CA GLN A 119 2.50 9.44 -23.25
C GLN A 119 1.21 10.19 -22.90
N PHE A 120 0.13 9.48 -22.61
CA PHE A 120 -1.13 10.09 -22.19
C PHE A 120 -0.94 10.98 -20.95
N VAL A 121 -0.22 10.50 -19.94
CA VAL A 121 0.01 11.29 -18.72
C VAL A 121 0.90 12.49 -18.99
N LEU A 122 1.97 12.34 -19.78
CA LEU A 122 2.89 13.42 -20.14
C LEU A 122 2.21 14.48 -21.01
N ASP A 123 1.43 14.11 -22.01
CA ASP A 123 0.72 15.04 -22.88
C ASP A 123 -0.29 15.88 -22.08
N ASN A 124 -1.03 15.25 -21.18
CA ASN A 124 -2.01 15.96 -20.36
C ASN A 124 -1.33 16.94 -19.39
N ILE A 125 -0.29 16.53 -18.65
CA ILE A 125 0.40 17.45 -17.73
C ILE A 125 1.03 18.63 -18.45
N ASN A 126 1.67 18.40 -19.60
CA ASN A 126 2.30 19.43 -20.41
C ASN A 126 1.27 20.40 -21.03
N THR A 127 0.02 19.96 -21.19
CA THR A 127 -1.07 20.80 -21.71
C THR A 127 -1.70 21.66 -20.61
N VAL A 128 -1.87 21.11 -19.40
CA VAL A 128 -2.65 21.79 -18.35
C VAL A 128 -1.80 22.66 -17.41
N MET A 129 -0.47 22.48 -17.43
CA MET A 129 0.45 23.27 -16.61
C MET A 129 1.41 24.09 -17.47
N ASP A 130 1.63 25.35 -17.05
CA ASP A 130 2.65 26.22 -17.62
C ASP A 130 4.01 25.85 -17.00
N LEU A 131 4.68 24.85 -17.59
CA LEU A 131 5.98 24.37 -17.16
C LEU A 131 7.09 25.08 -17.92
N PRO A 132 8.26 25.37 -17.29
CA PRO A 132 9.40 25.98 -17.98
C PRO A 132 9.85 25.19 -19.22
N GLU A 133 9.83 23.85 -19.10
CA GLU A 133 10.08 22.91 -20.18
C GLU A 133 9.08 21.74 -20.07
N PRO A 134 8.60 21.19 -21.21
CA PRO A 134 7.73 20.04 -21.20
C PRO A 134 8.40 18.82 -20.57
N LEU A 135 7.65 18.10 -19.71
CA LEU A 135 8.13 16.83 -19.15
C LEU A 135 8.22 15.76 -20.24
N THR A 136 9.24 14.93 -20.11
CA THR A 136 9.55 13.81 -20.98
C THR A 136 9.66 12.51 -20.18
N VAL A 137 9.83 11.38 -20.86
CA VAL A 137 10.06 10.07 -20.21
C VAL A 137 11.31 10.08 -19.31
N ALA A 138 12.32 10.89 -19.64
CA ALA A 138 13.55 11.01 -18.83
C ALA A 138 13.32 11.65 -17.45
N ASP A 139 12.24 12.41 -17.29
CA ASP A 139 11.88 13.08 -16.04
C ASP A 139 11.15 12.12 -15.07
N ILE A 140 10.73 10.95 -15.54
CA ILE A 140 10.03 9.96 -14.73
C ILE A 140 11.03 9.36 -13.74
N ILE A 141 10.72 9.50 -12.43
CA ILE A 141 11.50 8.92 -11.34
C ILE A 141 11.01 7.51 -11.04
N ALA A 142 9.68 7.34 -11.00
CA ALA A 142 9.04 6.07 -10.75
C ALA A 142 7.63 6.04 -11.34
N GLU A 143 7.08 4.84 -11.44
CA GLU A 143 5.77 4.59 -12.01
C GLU A 143 4.91 3.77 -11.06
N ARG A 144 3.61 4.05 -11.08
CA ARG A 144 2.61 3.30 -10.30
C ARG A 144 1.52 2.81 -11.23
N CYS A 145 1.31 1.51 -11.25
CA CYS A 145 0.20 0.86 -11.91
C CYS A 145 -0.68 0.15 -10.89
N GLY A 146 -1.98 0.31 -11.02
CA GLY A 146 -2.95 -0.40 -10.20
C GLY A 146 -4.21 -0.69 -11.00
N VAL A 147 -4.88 -1.78 -10.63
CA VAL A 147 -6.16 -2.15 -11.21
C VAL A 147 -7.27 -1.88 -10.20
N ARG A 148 -8.29 -1.16 -10.63
CA ARG A 148 -9.51 -0.89 -9.86
C ARG A 148 -10.52 -1.99 -10.18
N PRO A 149 -10.95 -2.81 -9.22
CA PRO A 149 -12.06 -3.72 -9.40
C PRO A 149 -13.36 -2.93 -9.28
N LEU A 150 -14.11 -2.83 -10.38
CA LEU A 150 -15.42 -2.21 -10.43
C LEU A 150 -16.48 -3.28 -10.31
N VAL A 151 -17.46 -3.09 -9.43
CA VAL A 151 -18.47 -4.10 -9.10
C VAL A 151 -19.60 -4.06 -10.12
N VAL A 152 -19.97 -5.24 -10.60
CA VAL A 152 -21.12 -5.46 -11.50
C VAL A 152 -21.99 -6.56 -10.91
N GLU A 153 -23.31 -6.41 -10.99
CA GLU A 153 -24.32 -7.38 -10.58
C GLU A 153 -24.89 -8.09 -11.83
N GLY A 154 -24.96 -9.41 -11.79
CA GLY A 154 -25.48 -10.21 -12.89
C GLY A 154 -24.64 -10.10 -14.19
N ASP A 155 -25.30 -10.18 -15.36
CA ASP A 155 -24.68 -10.14 -16.69
C ASP A 155 -24.61 -8.71 -17.28
N GLU A 156 -24.86 -7.66 -16.51
CA GLU A 156 -25.00 -6.28 -16.99
C GLU A 156 -23.66 -5.60 -17.38
N GLY A 157 -22.56 -6.30 -17.40
CA GLY A 157 -21.19 -5.76 -17.56
C GLY A 157 -20.80 -5.18 -18.94
N GLU A 158 -21.69 -5.13 -19.94
CA GLU A 158 -21.38 -4.63 -21.29
C GLU A 158 -21.72 -3.14 -21.52
N GLY A 159 -22.23 -2.43 -20.49
CA GLY A 159 -22.58 -1.02 -20.57
C GLY A 159 -21.41 -0.04 -20.36
N ASP A 160 -21.75 1.23 -20.09
CA ASP A 160 -20.78 2.27 -19.78
C ASP A 160 -20.04 1.97 -18.45
N TRP A 161 -18.95 1.24 -18.53
CA TRP A 161 -18.14 0.82 -17.38
C TRP A 161 -17.55 2.02 -16.59
N LEU A 162 -17.44 3.22 -17.20
CA LEU A 162 -17.01 4.44 -16.53
C LEU A 162 -18.06 4.93 -15.52
N ALA A 163 -19.32 4.60 -15.73
CA ALA A 163 -20.44 4.93 -14.85
C ALA A 163 -20.63 3.91 -13.71
N LEU A 164 -19.89 2.79 -13.71
CA LEU A 164 -20.04 1.75 -12.70
C LEU A 164 -19.73 2.26 -11.28
N SER A 165 -20.49 1.73 -10.33
CA SER A 165 -20.37 2.09 -8.92
C SER A 165 -19.01 1.69 -8.35
N ARG A 166 -18.41 2.59 -7.56
CA ARG A 166 -17.22 2.31 -6.74
C ARG A 166 -17.61 1.94 -5.29
N LYS A 167 -18.86 1.63 -5.04
CA LYS A 167 -19.31 1.11 -3.74
C LYS A 167 -18.88 -0.35 -3.62
N HIS A 168 -18.70 -0.80 -2.39
CA HIS A 168 -18.49 -2.22 -2.13
C HIS A 168 -19.84 -2.98 -2.19
N ALA A 169 -19.73 -4.28 -2.44
CA ALA A 169 -20.81 -5.23 -2.26
C ALA A 169 -20.30 -6.45 -1.48
N ILE A 170 -21.17 -7.09 -0.71
CA ILE A 170 -20.81 -8.28 0.07
C ILE A 170 -21.83 -9.38 -0.23
N ASP A 171 -21.38 -10.42 -0.92
CA ASP A 171 -22.17 -11.62 -1.14
C ASP A 171 -21.98 -12.59 0.03
N VAL A 172 -23.10 -13.05 0.59
CA VAL A 172 -23.12 -13.91 1.78
C VAL A 172 -23.74 -15.26 1.46
N ASN A 173 -22.94 -16.31 1.44
CA ASN A 173 -23.42 -17.67 1.48
C ASN A 173 -23.56 -18.13 2.94
N ALA A 174 -24.77 -17.92 3.50
CA ALA A 174 -25.05 -18.24 4.91
C ALA A 174 -24.95 -19.75 5.20
N ALA A 175 -25.30 -20.62 4.23
CA ALA A 175 -25.25 -22.08 4.40
C ALA A 175 -23.81 -22.55 4.63
N ASP A 176 -22.85 -21.94 3.93
CA ASP A 176 -21.43 -22.28 4.02
C ASP A 176 -20.65 -21.35 4.97
N CYS A 177 -21.28 -20.31 5.51
CA CYS A 177 -20.62 -19.24 6.26
C CYS A 177 -19.40 -18.70 5.47
N CYS A 178 -19.63 -18.33 4.20
CA CYS A 178 -18.65 -17.80 3.28
C CYS A 178 -19.11 -16.42 2.80
N LEU A 179 -18.23 -15.44 2.87
CA LEU A 179 -18.49 -14.08 2.44
C LEU A 179 -17.49 -13.68 1.36
N SER A 180 -17.98 -12.98 0.33
CA SER A 180 -17.13 -12.42 -0.73
C SER A 180 -17.32 -10.90 -0.79
N VAL A 181 -16.24 -10.16 -0.64
CA VAL A 181 -16.23 -8.68 -0.60
C VAL A 181 -15.75 -8.16 -1.95
N PHE A 182 -16.61 -7.44 -2.65
CA PHE A 182 -16.36 -6.88 -3.97
C PHE A 182 -16.16 -5.37 -3.90
N GLY A 183 -15.23 -4.84 -4.71
CA GLY A 183 -15.00 -3.41 -4.90
C GLY A 183 -14.63 -2.66 -3.61
N GLY A 184 -15.15 -1.45 -3.51
CA GLY A 184 -14.92 -0.56 -2.37
C GLY A 184 -13.65 0.27 -2.48
N LYS A 185 -13.57 1.31 -1.65
CA LYS A 185 -12.40 2.16 -1.50
C LYS A 185 -11.64 1.79 -0.24
N LEU A 186 -10.32 1.94 -0.24
CA LEU A 186 -9.51 1.70 0.97
C LEU A 186 -9.97 2.57 2.17
N THR A 187 -10.47 3.77 1.89
CA THR A 187 -11.00 4.70 2.92
C THR A 187 -12.29 4.21 3.57
N ASP A 188 -12.96 3.20 3.01
CA ASP A 188 -14.20 2.62 3.51
C ASP A 188 -13.97 1.31 4.32
N CYS A 189 -12.73 0.96 4.56
CA CYS A 189 -12.35 -0.34 5.14
C CYS A 189 -12.98 -0.63 6.51
N LEU A 190 -13.19 0.39 7.36
CA LEU A 190 -13.81 0.21 8.67
C LEU A 190 -15.30 -0.11 8.54
N HIS A 191 -16.00 0.54 7.60
CA HIS A 191 -17.41 0.29 7.33
C HIS A 191 -17.61 -1.11 6.74
N VAL A 192 -16.82 -1.46 5.72
CA VAL A 192 -16.80 -2.82 5.14
C VAL A 192 -16.52 -3.86 6.23
N GLY A 193 -15.54 -3.61 7.10
CA GLY A 193 -15.22 -4.50 8.22
C GLY A 193 -16.38 -4.70 9.19
N ALA A 194 -17.12 -3.62 9.52
CA ALA A 194 -18.29 -3.69 10.37
C ALA A 194 -19.45 -4.49 9.74
N GLU A 195 -19.70 -4.31 8.43
CA GLU A 195 -20.71 -5.08 7.70
C GLU A 195 -20.35 -6.57 7.60
N VAL A 196 -19.07 -6.89 7.35
CA VAL A 196 -18.57 -8.28 7.35
C VAL A 196 -18.77 -8.91 8.73
N ALA A 197 -18.40 -8.21 9.82
CA ALA A 197 -18.59 -8.70 11.18
C ALA A 197 -20.08 -8.99 11.48
N ALA A 198 -20.97 -8.06 11.15
CA ALA A 198 -22.42 -8.24 11.33
C ALA A 198 -22.96 -9.41 10.49
N ALA A 199 -22.43 -9.66 9.29
CA ALA A 199 -22.80 -10.82 8.48
C ALA A 199 -22.32 -12.14 9.11
N LEU A 200 -21.13 -12.17 9.66
CA LEU A 200 -20.57 -13.33 10.36
C LEU A 200 -21.31 -13.64 11.67
N GLU A 201 -21.77 -12.61 12.41
CA GLU A 201 -22.64 -12.81 13.59
C GLU A 201 -23.93 -13.53 13.21
N ARG A 202 -24.55 -13.18 12.07
CA ARG A 202 -25.72 -13.91 11.55
C ARG A 202 -25.40 -15.36 11.17
N CYS A 203 -24.16 -15.66 10.85
CA CYS A 203 -23.66 -17.04 10.64
C CYS A 203 -23.29 -17.76 11.95
N GLY A 204 -23.53 -17.15 13.11
CA GLY A 204 -23.23 -17.74 14.42
C GLY A 204 -21.77 -17.62 14.88
N ILE A 205 -21.04 -16.67 14.32
CA ILE A 205 -19.68 -16.31 14.79
C ILE A 205 -19.79 -15.24 15.86
N ASP A 206 -19.29 -15.49 17.05
CA ASP A 206 -19.29 -14.53 18.16
C ASP A 206 -18.01 -13.68 18.16
N PHE A 207 -18.16 -12.37 18.39
CA PHE A 207 -17.11 -11.37 18.48
C PHE A 207 -17.08 -10.75 19.89
N PRO A 208 -16.39 -11.37 20.88
CA PRO A 208 -16.43 -10.89 22.25
C PRO A 208 -15.84 -9.49 22.45
N PHE A 209 -15.05 -9.00 21.49
CA PHE A 209 -14.39 -7.70 21.54
C PHE A 209 -14.87 -6.73 20.46
N ALA A 210 -16.08 -6.92 19.89
CA ALA A 210 -16.61 -6.12 18.79
C ALA A 210 -16.64 -4.59 19.08
N GLN A 211 -16.82 -4.22 20.36
CA GLN A 211 -16.87 -2.82 20.79
C GLN A 211 -15.47 -2.25 21.18
N GLN A 212 -14.44 -3.07 21.21
CA GLN A 212 -13.11 -2.60 21.57
C GLN A 212 -12.49 -1.81 20.40
N ARG A 213 -12.23 -0.53 20.65
CA ARG A 213 -11.51 0.30 19.69
C ARG A 213 -10.01 -0.05 19.73
N TRP A 214 -9.49 -0.51 18.58
CA TRP A 214 -8.09 -0.93 18.42
C TRP A 214 -7.28 0.01 17.50
N TYR A 215 -7.91 1.07 16.98
CA TYR A 215 -7.32 2.00 16.01
C TYR A 215 -7.56 3.45 16.43
N GLY A 216 -6.86 4.36 15.77
CA GLY A 216 -6.90 5.80 16.00
C GLY A 216 -5.66 6.30 16.74
N GLU A 217 -5.62 7.59 16.99
CA GLU A 217 -4.52 8.21 17.69
C GLU A 217 -4.51 7.83 19.19
N PRO A 218 -3.30 7.72 19.78
CA PRO A 218 -3.15 7.63 21.23
C PRO A 218 -3.78 8.85 21.94
N PRO A 219 -4.03 8.78 23.26
CA PRO A 219 -4.51 9.93 24.03
C PRO A 219 -3.60 11.16 23.88
N ASP A 220 -4.19 12.37 23.88
CA ASP A 220 -3.47 13.64 23.72
C ASP A 220 -2.28 13.78 24.69
N ALA A 221 -2.43 13.32 25.95
CA ALA A 221 -1.35 13.37 26.93
C ALA A 221 -0.09 12.57 26.49
N VAL A 222 -0.28 11.48 25.77
CA VAL A 222 0.84 10.67 25.24
C VAL A 222 1.51 11.40 24.08
N ARG A 223 0.72 12.04 23.22
CA ARG A 223 1.21 12.85 22.11
C ARG A 223 2.01 14.04 22.64
N ASP A 224 1.45 14.76 23.59
CA ASP A 224 2.07 15.97 24.16
C ASP A 224 3.39 15.64 24.86
N GLU A 225 3.46 14.49 25.57
CA GLU A 225 4.70 13.98 26.16
C GLU A 225 5.74 13.64 25.09
N PHE A 226 5.33 12.96 24.00
CA PHE A 226 6.25 12.66 22.89
C PHE A 226 6.86 13.91 22.30
N PHE A 227 6.04 14.92 21.97
CA PHE A 227 6.55 16.17 21.38
C PHE A 227 7.39 16.98 22.37
N HIS A 228 7.04 16.99 23.65
CA HIS A 228 7.87 17.62 24.69
C HIS A 228 9.26 16.96 24.77
N GLN A 229 9.34 15.65 24.79
CA GLN A 229 10.61 14.92 24.79
C GLN A 229 11.41 15.13 23.51
N ALA A 230 10.75 15.14 22.34
CA ALA A 230 11.37 15.43 21.05
C ALA A 230 11.97 16.83 21.01
N GLU A 231 11.28 17.85 21.57
CA GLU A 231 11.77 19.22 21.69
C GLU A 231 13.01 19.30 22.60
N LEU A 232 12.97 18.67 23.78
CA LEU A 232 14.11 18.63 24.70
C LEU A 232 15.35 17.99 24.06
N MET A 233 15.17 17.03 23.19
CA MET A 233 16.25 16.37 22.43
C MET A 233 16.69 17.16 21.19
N GLN A 234 15.99 18.24 20.84
CA GLN A 234 16.18 18.95 19.57
C GLN A 234 16.08 18.00 18.35
N LEU A 235 15.14 17.05 18.41
CA LEU A 235 15.01 15.99 17.38
C LEU A 235 14.88 16.56 15.98
N ASP A 236 14.18 17.67 15.81
CA ASP A 236 13.94 18.29 14.51
C ASP A 236 15.19 18.92 13.89
N ALA A 237 16.27 19.14 14.67
CA ALA A 237 17.57 19.51 14.11
C ALA A 237 18.22 18.38 13.28
N MET A 238 17.74 17.14 13.44
CA MET A 238 18.17 15.98 12.63
C MET A 238 17.32 15.82 11.36
N THR A 239 16.34 16.69 11.10
CA THR A 239 15.52 16.63 9.90
C THR A 239 16.37 16.91 8.66
N ASP A 240 16.32 16.03 7.67
CA ASP A 240 16.99 16.23 6.39
C ASP A 240 16.39 17.42 5.63
N GLU A 241 17.24 18.19 4.91
CA GLU A 241 16.81 19.36 4.15
C GLU A 241 15.77 19.05 3.06
N LEU A 242 15.77 17.82 2.55
CA LEU A 242 14.81 17.34 1.55
C LEU A 242 13.52 16.80 2.17
N ALA A 243 13.47 16.69 3.50
CA ALA A 243 12.28 16.16 4.17
C ALA A 243 11.08 17.11 4.03
N SER A 244 9.91 16.53 3.86
CA SER A 244 8.65 17.27 3.69
C SER A 244 8.03 17.77 4.99
N GLU A 245 8.49 17.25 6.12
CA GLU A 245 7.99 17.56 7.46
C GLU A 245 9.10 17.34 8.51
N PRO A 246 9.01 17.97 9.69
CA PRO A 246 9.93 17.73 10.80
C PRO A 246 9.97 16.25 11.21
N LEU A 247 11.14 15.79 11.66
CA LEU A 247 11.35 14.39 12.05
C LEU A 247 10.39 13.95 13.16
N SER A 248 10.15 14.81 14.15
CA SER A 248 9.20 14.52 15.23
C SER A 248 7.77 14.29 14.71
N GLN A 249 7.29 15.15 13.81
CA GLN A 249 5.95 15.00 13.21
C GLN A 249 5.85 13.74 12.38
N ARG A 250 6.89 13.42 11.61
CA ARG A 250 6.94 12.22 10.77
C ARG A 250 6.90 10.94 11.61
N LEU A 251 7.71 10.85 12.66
CA LEU A 251 7.72 9.68 13.56
C LEU A 251 6.37 9.51 14.25
N TRP A 252 5.78 10.59 14.78
CA TRP A 252 4.46 10.51 15.40
C TRP A 252 3.38 10.05 14.40
N ARG A 253 3.33 10.67 13.23
CA ARG A 253 2.34 10.34 12.20
C ARG A 253 2.43 8.90 11.70
N ARG A 254 3.64 8.34 11.60
CA ARG A 254 3.86 6.97 11.12
C ARG A 254 3.62 5.92 12.20
N TYR A 255 4.08 6.17 13.40
CA TYR A 255 4.20 5.15 14.45
C TYR A 255 3.30 5.37 15.66
N GLY A 256 2.69 6.56 15.82
CA GLY A 256 1.83 6.87 16.95
C GLY A 256 2.51 6.57 18.28
N LEU A 257 1.91 5.71 19.11
CA LEU A 257 2.48 5.30 20.41
C LEU A 257 3.90 4.71 20.28
N ASN A 258 4.16 3.97 19.22
CA ASN A 258 5.47 3.33 19.02
C ASN A 258 6.58 4.35 18.68
N ALA A 259 6.25 5.60 18.34
CA ALA A 259 7.23 6.66 18.16
C ALA A 259 8.05 6.95 19.42
N ILE A 260 7.49 6.67 20.61
CA ILE A 260 8.21 6.80 21.90
C ILE A 260 9.41 5.84 21.95
N GLU A 261 9.24 4.61 21.47
CA GLU A 261 10.33 3.62 21.42
C GLU A 261 11.45 4.09 20.49
N LEU A 262 11.09 4.64 19.31
CA LEU A 262 12.06 5.19 18.36
C LEU A 262 12.80 6.40 18.94
N LEU A 263 12.10 7.28 19.64
CA LEU A 263 12.69 8.43 20.33
C LEU A 263 13.70 7.96 21.40
N ASP A 264 13.37 6.93 22.16
CA ASP A 264 14.28 6.35 23.16
C ASP A 264 15.52 5.70 22.53
N GLN A 265 15.41 5.09 21.36
CA GLN A 265 16.56 4.58 20.62
C GLN A 265 17.50 5.72 20.21
N ILE A 266 16.98 6.81 19.64
CA ILE A 266 17.78 8.00 19.26
C ILE A 266 18.41 8.64 20.51
N ARG A 267 17.70 8.71 21.65
CA ARG A 267 18.23 9.24 22.91
C ARG A 267 19.44 8.45 23.41
N ARG A 268 19.43 7.12 23.29
CA ARG A 268 20.54 6.24 23.72
C ARG A 268 21.71 6.29 22.75
N ASP A 269 21.45 6.38 21.46
CA ASP A 269 22.46 6.48 20.40
C ASP A 269 21.95 7.45 19.31
N PRO A 270 22.47 8.69 19.26
CA PRO A 270 22.06 9.67 18.25
C PRO A 270 22.19 9.20 16.80
N ARG A 271 23.09 8.25 16.50
CA ARG A 271 23.23 7.65 15.17
C ARG A 271 21.97 6.91 14.71
N GLN A 272 21.06 6.59 15.62
CA GLN A 272 19.75 6.02 15.26
C GLN A 272 18.88 7.00 14.46
N GLY A 273 19.19 8.29 14.49
CA GLY A 273 18.60 9.31 13.64
C GLY A 273 19.26 9.49 12.27
N ASP A 274 20.33 8.74 11.94
CA ASP A 274 21.02 8.86 10.65
C ASP A 274 20.19 8.25 9.51
N ILE A 275 20.21 8.91 8.34
CA ILE A 275 19.65 8.40 7.10
C ILE A 275 20.67 7.49 6.42
N LEU A 276 20.30 6.24 6.13
CA LEU A 276 21.17 5.26 5.47
C LEU A 276 21.04 5.27 3.95
N ILE A 277 19.85 5.49 3.42
CA ILE A 277 19.58 5.54 1.98
C ILE A 277 19.44 7.00 1.57
N GLN A 278 20.32 7.48 0.71
CA GLN A 278 20.35 8.87 0.26
C GLN A 278 19.01 9.32 -0.34
N ASN A 279 18.65 10.55 -0.08
CA ASN A 279 17.41 11.19 -0.55
C ASN A 279 16.13 10.49 -0.05
N SER A 280 16.24 9.62 0.96
CA SER A 280 15.09 9.07 1.67
C SER A 280 14.83 9.86 2.96
N GLU A 281 13.66 9.64 3.53
CA GLU A 281 13.29 10.23 4.83
C GLU A 281 13.43 9.23 5.98
N TYR A 282 13.86 7.97 5.73
CA TYR A 282 13.88 6.91 6.74
C TYR A 282 15.20 6.91 7.49
N VAL A 283 15.11 7.05 8.82
CA VAL A 283 16.26 7.02 9.71
C VAL A 283 16.51 5.59 10.24
N ARG A 284 17.72 5.34 10.73
CA ARG A 284 18.22 4.02 11.17
C ARG A 284 17.25 3.29 12.12
N CYS A 285 16.72 3.96 13.15
CA CYS A 285 15.79 3.32 14.09
C CYS A 285 14.48 2.85 13.42
N GLU A 286 14.02 3.53 12.37
CA GLU A 286 12.85 3.07 11.61
C GLU A 286 13.14 1.75 10.89
N LEU A 287 14.36 1.51 10.41
CA LEU A 287 14.74 0.24 9.78
C LEU A 287 14.73 -0.91 10.82
N HIS A 288 15.26 -0.69 12.02
CA HIS A 288 15.17 -1.66 13.10
C HIS A 288 13.73 -2.00 13.45
N TYR A 289 12.88 -0.98 13.58
CA TYR A 289 11.45 -1.16 13.84
C TYR A 289 10.77 -1.99 12.75
N VAL A 290 11.01 -1.65 11.49
CA VAL A 290 10.45 -2.35 10.34
C VAL A 290 10.91 -3.81 10.27
N ALA A 291 12.18 -4.07 10.55
CA ALA A 291 12.74 -5.43 10.61
C ALA A 291 12.04 -6.31 11.65
N GLU A 292 11.73 -5.73 12.82
CA GLU A 292 11.12 -6.47 13.94
C GLU A 292 9.59 -6.60 13.85
N LYS A 293 8.91 -5.57 13.33
CA LYS A 293 7.45 -5.42 13.47
C LYS A 293 6.66 -5.54 12.16
N GLU A 294 7.30 -5.37 10.99
CA GLU A 294 6.56 -5.19 9.75
C GLU A 294 6.74 -6.30 8.71
N MET A 295 7.32 -7.45 9.09
CA MET A 295 7.49 -8.63 8.24
C MET A 295 8.07 -8.29 6.86
N VAL A 296 9.30 -7.78 6.86
CA VAL A 296 10.10 -7.55 5.65
C VAL A 296 10.93 -8.80 5.35
N THR A 297 10.75 -9.38 4.17
CA THR A 297 11.44 -10.61 3.73
C THR A 297 12.29 -10.38 2.50
N LYS A 298 12.01 -9.33 1.74
CA LYS A 298 12.75 -8.88 0.57
C LYS A 298 13.04 -7.38 0.70
N LEU A 299 14.13 -6.92 0.11
CA LEU A 299 14.47 -5.48 0.12
C LEU A 299 13.36 -4.63 -0.53
N GLU A 300 12.69 -5.15 -1.56
CA GLU A 300 11.53 -4.53 -2.20
C GLU A 300 10.35 -4.35 -1.23
N ASP A 301 10.21 -5.17 -0.19
CA ASP A 301 9.17 -4.98 0.82
C ASP A 301 9.41 -3.67 1.60
N PHE A 302 10.67 -3.41 1.98
CA PHE A 302 11.01 -2.16 2.63
C PHE A 302 10.92 -0.97 1.67
N LEU A 303 11.62 -1.03 0.54
CA LEU A 303 11.78 0.11 -0.37
C LEU A 303 10.46 0.56 -1.00
N ARG A 304 9.50 -0.34 -1.22
CA ARG A 304 8.24 -0.06 -1.93
C ARG A 304 7.00 -0.20 -1.07
N ARG A 305 6.93 -1.21 -0.18
CA ARG A 305 5.70 -1.58 0.53
C ARG A 305 5.62 -1.00 1.94
N ARG A 306 6.74 -0.90 2.65
CA ARG A 306 6.81 -0.29 3.99
C ARG A 306 7.26 1.15 3.95
N SER A 307 7.95 1.54 2.87
CA SER A 307 8.34 2.91 2.61
C SER A 307 7.87 3.34 1.21
N LYS A 308 8.19 4.56 0.84
CA LYS A 308 7.99 5.09 -0.52
C LYS A 308 9.32 5.30 -1.23
N ILE A 309 10.43 4.77 -0.70
CA ILE A 309 11.78 5.12 -1.17
C ILE A 309 11.90 4.86 -2.67
N SER A 310 11.56 3.67 -3.14
CA SER A 310 11.62 3.34 -4.57
C SER A 310 10.60 4.09 -5.46
N GLN A 311 9.72 4.88 -4.87
CA GLN A 311 8.78 5.73 -5.59
C GLN A 311 9.25 7.19 -5.69
N VAL A 312 10.14 7.63 -4.81
CA VAL A 312 10.57 9.03 -4.73
C VAL A 312 12.07 9.22 -4.93
N VAL A 313 12.83 8.13 -4.92
CA VAL A 313 14.27 8.10 -5.14
C VAL A 313 14.58 7.23 -6.35
N ARG A 314 15.36 7.74 -7.29
CA ARG A 314 15.78 6.97 -8.47
C ARG A 314 16.57 5.74 -8.05
N ARG A 315 16.39 4.63 -8.77
CA ARG A 315 17.03 3.35 -8.46
C ARG A 315 18.55 3.47 -8.35
N GLU A 316 19.18 4.20 -9.25
CA GLU A 316 20.62 4.40 -9.27
C GLU A 316 21.15 5.10 -8.01
N ILE A 317 20.35 6.02 -7.43
CA ILE A 317 20.71 6.69 -6.16
C ILE A 317 20.62 5.70 -5.00
N ILE A 318 19.59 4.86 -4.98
CA ILE A 318 19.44 3.81 -3.95
C ILE A 318 20.62 2.84 -4.03
N GLU A 319 20.93 2.31 -5.21
CA GLU A 319 22.03 1.35 -5.45
C GLU A 319 23.41 1.90 -5.05
N ASN A 320 23.63 3.20 -5.26
CA ASN A 320 24.89 3.87 -4.92
C ASN A 320 24.91 4.49 -3.51
N SER A 321 23.85 4.31 -2.70
CA SER A 321 23.81 4.84 -1.33
C SER A 321 24.83 4.12 -0.45
N PRO A 322 25.78 4.85 0.19
CA PRO A 322 26.81 4.23 1.03
C PRO A 322 26.25 3.37 2.17
N GLY A 323 25.07 3.74 2.71
CA GLY A 323 24.40 3.02 3.79
C GLY A 323 23.50 1.87 3.35
N LEU A 324 23.38 1.54 2.05
CA LEU A 324 22.48 0.49 1.58
C LEU A 324 22.84 -0.89 2.13
N SER A 325 24.16 -1.23 2.17
CA SER A 325 24.62 -2.49 2.74
C SER A 325 24.28 -2.59 4.23
N GLU A 326 24.47 -1.50 4.98
CA GLU A 326 24.11 -1.44 6.39
C GLU A 326 22.58 -1.54 6.58
N ALA A 327 21.80 -0.89 5.74
CA ALA A 327 20.33 -1.03 5.76
C ALA A 327 19.91 -2.50 5.56
N CYS A 328 20.53 -3.21 4.62
CA CYS A 328 20.29 -4.63 4.42
C CYS A 328 20.72 -5.46 5.64
N GLN A 329 21.84 -5.13 6.27
CA GLN A 329 22.30 -5.82 7.48
C GLN A 329 21.30 -5.66 8.64
N ILE A 330 20.72 -4.48 8.81
CA ILE A 330 19.66 -4.22 9.82
C ILE A 330 18.40 -5.02 9.50
N LEU A 331 17.98 -5.05 8.24
CA LEU A 331 16.72 -5.68 7.83
C LEU A 331 16.79 -7.20 7.80
N PHE A 332 17.93 -7.79 7.47
CA PHE A 332 18.03 -9.22 7.11
C PHE A 332 19.13 -9.99 7.85
N GLY A 333 19.97 -9.32 8.65
CA GLY A 333 21.06 -9.98 9.36
C GLY A 333 22.00 -10.76 8.43
N ASP A 334 22.20 -12.04 8.71
CA ASP A 334 23.10 -12.92 7.94
C ASP A 334 22.72 -13.08 6.46
N MET A 335 21.46 -12.76 6.10
CA MET A 335 20.97 -12.84 4.71
C MET A 335 21.16 -11.53 3.92
N ALA A 336 21.77 -10.51 4.49
CA ALA A 336 21.85 -9.17 3.91
C ALA A 336 22.42 -9.15 2.48
N GLU A 337 23.52 -9.83 2.24
CA GLU A 337 24.17 -9.88 0.91
C GLU A 337 23.29 -10.59 -0.13
N GLU A 338 22.64 -11.69 0.25
CA GLU A 338 21.71 -12.43 -0.61
C GLU A 338 20.52 -11.55 -1.00
N LYS A 339 19.90 -10.87 -0.03
CA LYS A 339 18.73 -10.02 -0.26
C LYS A 339 19.06 -8.76 -1.06
N LEU A 340 20.24 -8.20 -0.88
CA LEU A 340 20.73 -7.10 -1.71
C LEU A 340 20.94 -7.58 -3.15
N HIS A 341 21.63 -8.71 -3.34
CA HIS A 341 21.88 -9.27 -4.67
C HIS A 341 20.56 -9.64 -5.38
N GLU A 342 19.60 -10.25 -4.67
CA GLU A 342 18.27 -10.55 -5.20
C GLU A 342 17.58 -9.28 -5.76
N TRP A 343 17.67 -8.17 -5.03
CA TRP A 343 17.05 -6.92 -5.45
C TRP A 343 17.75 -6.25 -6.61
N VAL A 344 19.10 -6.22 -6.59
CA VAL A 344 19.90 -5.63 -7.68
C VAL A 344 19.70 -6.41 -8.98
N SER A 345 19.59 -7.74 -8.92
CA SER A 345 19.40 -8.62 -10.09
C SER A 345 17.96 -8.63 -10.64
N ALA A 346 17.00 -8.15 -9.87
CA ALA A 346 15.61 -8.00 -10.31
C ALA A 346 15.47 -6.71 -11.13
N VAL A 347 15.62 -6.81 -12.47
CA VAL A 347 15.45 -5.70 -13.43
C VAL A 347 14.08 -5.80 -14.07
#